data_9f422f1aa9f9104c72d2ffa86ea712e4
#
_entry.id   9f422f1aa9f9104c72d2ffa86ea712e4
#
_cell.length_a   1.000
_cell.length_b   1.000
_cell.length_c   1.000
_cell.angle_alpha   90.00
_cell.angle_beta   90.00
_cell.angle_gamma   90.00
#
_symmetry.space_group_name_H-M   'P 1'
#
loop_
_entity.id
_entity.type
_entity.pdbx_description
1 polymer ?
#
loop_
_entity_poly.entity_id
_entity_poly.type
_entity_poly.pdbx_seq_one_letter_code
_entity_poly.pdbx_strand_id
1 'polypeptide(L)'
;TTKTMSPKFYLVLALTAVLASNAYGAVVDIDGNAMFHESYYVLPVIRGRGGGLTLAGRGGQPCPYDIVQESSEVDEGIPVKFSNWRLKVAFVPESQNRNIETDVGATICIQSTYWRVGEFDHERKQYFVVAGPKPEGFGQDSLKSFFKIEKSGEDAYKFVFCPRTCDSGNPKCSDVGIFIDELGVRRLALSDKPFLVMFKKANVTEVSSKTM
;
A
#
# COMPACT_ATOMS: atom_id res chain seq x y z
N THR A 1 -12.20 -29.97 45.49
CA THR A 1 -13.49 -29.90 44.77
C THR A 1 -13.27 -29.11 43.47
N THR A 2 -12.99 -29.83 42.40
CA THR A 2 -12.93 -29.27 41.02
C THR A 2 -14.33 -28.92 40.56
N LYS A 3 -14.65 -27.64 40.53
CA LYS A 3 -15.91 -27.11 40.04
C LYS A 3 -15.93 -27.22 38.51
N THR A 4 -16.60 -28.22 37.98
CA THR A 4 -16.79 -28.37 36.51
C THR A 4 -17.69 -27.25 36.03
N MET A 5 -17.17 -26.43 35.10
CA MET A 5 -17.92 -25.34 34.46
C MET A 5 -19.02 -25.91 33.58
N SER A 6 -20.17 -25.25 33.52
CA SER A 6 -21.32 -25.72 32.75
C SER A 6 -21.04 -25.74 31.25
N PRO A 7 -21.61 -26.68 30.46
CA PRO A 7 -21.39 -26.75 29.02
C PRO A 7 -21.81 -25.46 28.28
N LYS A 8 -22.79 -24.71 28.82
CA LYS A 8 -23.19 -23.40 28.29
C LYS A 8 -22.07 -22.36 28.39
N PHE A 9 -21.24 -22.41 29.44
CA PHE A 9 -20.12 -21.49 29.62
C PHE A 9 -19.01 -21.78 28.60
N TYR A 10 -18.71 -23.04 28.33
CA TYR A 10 -17.75 -23.43 27.28
C TYR A 10 -18.23 -23.01 25.88
N LEU A 11 -19.53 -23.08 25.61
CA LEU A 11 -20.12 -22.69 24.34
C LEU A 11 -20.04 -21.16 24.14
N VAL A 12 -20.28 -20.37 25.18
CA VAL A 12 -20.12 -18.90 25.12
C VAL A 12 -18.66 -18.52 24.97
N LEU A 13 -17.74 -19.18 25.67
CA LEU A 13 -16.30 -18.93 25.55
C LEU A 13 -15.77 -19.30 24.16
N ALA A 14 -16.22 -20.41 23.59
CA ALA A 14 -15.87 -20.80 22.22
C ALA A 14 -16.42 -19.83 21.18
N LEU A 15 -17.66 -19.35 21.36
CA LEU A 15 -18.27 -18.37 20.45
C LEU A 15 -17.53 -17.02 20.49
N THR A 16 -17.14 -16.55 21.67
CA THR A 16 -16.36 -15.30 21.82
C THR A 16 -14.95 -15.44 21.23
N ALA A 17 -14.31 -16.60 21.37
CA ALA A 17 -13.00 -16.85 20.77
C ALA A 17 -13.05 -16.86 19.24
N VAL A 18 -14.10 -17.44 18.64
CA VAL A 18 -14.29 -17.46 17.17
C VAL A 18 -14.58 -16.05 16.63
N LEU A 19 -15.32 -15.23 17.37
CA LEU A 19 -15.60 -13.84 16.97
C LEU A 19 -14.36 -12.94 17.11
N ALA A 20 -13.47 -13.20 18.07
CA ALA A 20 -12.24 -12.44 18.26
C ALA A 20 -11.15 -12.76 17.22
N SER A 21 -11.20 -13.93 16.56
CA SER A 21 -10.14 -14.39 15.66
C SER A 21 -10.12 -13.74 14.28
N ASN A 22 -11.09 -12.89 13.92
CA ASN A 22 -11.21 -12.23 12.62
C ASN A 22 -11.30 -10.70 12.67
N ALA A 23 -11.02 -10.08 13.80
CA ALA A 23 -11.00 -8.62 13.92
C ALA A 23 -9.66 -8.08 13.37
N TYR A 24 -9.57 -7.84 12.07
CA TYR A 24 -8.48 -7.03 11.51
C TYR A 24 -8.64 -5.60 12.00
N GLY A 25 -7.55 -5.00 12.52
CA GLY A 25 -7.51 -3.58 12.81
C GLY A 25 -7.76 -2.76 11.54
N ALA A 26 -8.38 -1.60 11.68
CA ALA A 26 -8.44 -0.63 10.60
C ALA A 26 -7.14 0.17 10.55
N VAL A 27 -6.61 0.43 9.35
CA VAL A 27 -5.57 1.44 9.17
C VAL A 27 -6.14 2.78 9.56
N VAL A 28 -5.40 3.58 10.33
CA VAL A 28 -5.82 4.92 10.76
C VAL A 28 -4.97 6.00 10.11
N ASP A 29 -5.57 7.16 9.91
CA ASP A 29 -4.87 8.37 9.45
C ASP A 29 -4.17 9.10 10.60
N ILE A 30 -3.49 10.21 10.28
CA ILE A 30 -2.76 11.02 11.28
C ILE A 30 -3.66 11.64 12.36
N ASP A 31 -4.96 11.72 12.12
CA ASP A 31 -5.96 12.23 13.04
C ASP A 31 -6.58 11.09 13.90
N GLY A 32 -6.12 9.85 13.70
CA GLY A 32 -6.61 8.66 14.41
C GLY A 32 -7.93 8.10 13.87
N ASN A 33 -8.41 8.58 12.73
CA ASN A 33 -9.65 8.10 12.13
C ASN A 33 -9.38 6.86 11.27
N ALA A 34 -10.28 5.88 11.33
CA ALA A 34 -10.21 4.73 10.43
C ALA A 34 -10.28 5.20 8.96
N MET A 35 -9.40 4.66 8.12
CA MET A 35 -9.38 4.96 6.70
C MET A 35 -10.49 4.22 5.96
N PHE A 36 -11.18 4.93 5.05
CA PHE A 36 -12.25 4.41 4.19
C PHE A 36 -11.86 4.50 2.71
N HIS A 37 -12.85 4.40 1.80
CA HIS A 37 -12.67 4.48 0.35
C HIS A 37 -12.52 5.93 -0.16
N GLU A 38 -11.69 6.70 0.52
CA GLU A 38 -11.36 8.08 0.18
C GLU A 38 -9.90 8.16 -0.29
N SER A 39 -9.44 9.35 -0.64
CA SER A 39 -8.07 9.59 -1.07
C SER A 39 -7.20 10.03 0.10
N TYR A 40 -5.99 9.49 0.18
CA TYR A 40 -5.04 9.78 1.25
C TYR A 40 -3.66 10.08 0.69
N TYR A 41 -3.01 11.11 1.21
CA TYR A 41 -1.58 11.31 1.00
C TYR A 41 -0.80 10.27 1.80
N VAL A 42 0.26 9.75 1.17
CA VAL A 42 1.21 8.83 1.80
C VAL A 42 2.45 9.60 2.16
N LEU A 43 2.62 9.92 3.44
CA LEU A 43 3.67 10.79 3.93
C LEU A 43 4.74 9.99 4.69
N PRO A 44 6.03 10.37 4.61
CA PRO A 44 7.07 9.72 5.39
C PRO A 44 6.92 10.02 6.87
N VAL A 45 7.17 9.01 7.71
CA VAL A 45 7.27 9.21 9.17
C VAL A 45 8.53 9.96 9.54
N ILE A 46 9.64 9.65 8.85
CA ILE A 46 10.95 10.28 9.08
C ILE A 46 11.04 11.55 8.24
N ARG A 47 11.10 12.69 8.92
CA ARG A 47 11.26 14.00 8.29
C ARG A 47 12.69 14.24 7.80
N GLY A 48 12.87 15.22 6.91
CA GLY A 48 14.18 15.62 6.35
C GLY A 48 14.69 14.67 5.26
N ARG A 49 13.86 13.78 4.73
CA ARG A 49 14.23 12.78 3.71
C ARG A 49 13.25 12.72 2.55
N GLY A 50 12.67 13.86 2.16
CA GLY A 50 11.70 13.97 1.08
C GLY A 50 10.25 14.00 1.59
N GLY A 51 9.33 14.25 0.66
CA GLY A 51 7.90 14.43 0.89
C GLY A 51 7.06 13.17 0.65
N GLY A 52 5.82 13.40 0.24
CA GLY A 52 4.87 12.34 -0.08
C GLY A 52 5.16 11.62 -1.39
N LEU A 53 4.28 10.73 -1.78
CA LEU A 53 4.45 9.93 -2.99
C LEU A 53 3.82 10.59 -4.21
N THR A 54 4.47 10.43 -5.36
CA THR A 54 4.07 10.96 -6.67
C THR A 54 4.44 10.00 -7.80
N LEU A 55 4.30 10.45 -9.03
CA LEU A 55 4.63 9.70 -10.25
C LEU A 55 5.80 10.35 -10.99
N ALA A 56 6.74 9.57 -11.48
CA ALA A 56 7.80 10.06 -12.36
C ALA A 56 8.20 9.01 -13.40
N GLY A 57 8.58 9.48 -14.59
CA GLY A 57 9.18 8.62 -15.61
C GLY A 57 10.56 8.09 -15.23
N ARG A 58 11.11 7.22 -16.05
CA ARG A 58 12.44 6.60 -15.85
C ARG A 58 13.34 6.85 -17.05
N GLY A 59 14.61 7.17 -16.77
CA GLY A 59 15.66 7.27 -17.80
C GLY A 59 15.35 8.28 -18.91
N GLY A 60 14.73 9.42 -18.58
CA GLY A 60 14.35 10.45 -19.55
C GLY A 60 13.08 10.11 -20.36
N GLN A 61 12.49 8.92 -20.14
CA GLN A 61 11.21 8.55 -20.76
C GLN A 61 10.07 8.98 -19.81
N PRO A 62 9.05 9.69 -20.32
CA PRO A 62 7.92 10.09 -19.47
C PRO A 62 7.05 8.90 -19.05
N CYS A 63 7.02 7.82 -19.83
CA CYS A 63 6.19 6.64 -19.62
C CYS A 63 7.00 5.34 -19.71
N PRO A 64 6.64 4.28 -18.95
CA PRO A 64 5.64 4.26 -17.88
C PRO A 64 6.11 5.02 -16.64
N TYR A 65 5.17 5.35 -15.75
CA TYR A 65 5.50 5.97 -14.47
C TYR A 65 5.98 4.95 -13.43
N ASP A 66 6.99 5.34 -12.68
CA ASP A 66 7.31 4.74 -11.39
C ASP A 66 6.61 5.50 -10.26
N ILE A 67 6.35 4.82 -9.15
CA ILE A 67 5.94 5.48 -7.91
C ILE A 67 7.21 5.99 -7.24
N VAL A 68 7.26 7.30 -7.01
CA VAL A 68 8.44 7.95 -6.45
C VAL A 68 8.06 8.81 -5.25
N GLN A 69 9.04 9.12 -4.42
CA GLN A 69 8.88 10.07 -3.32
C GLN A 69 9.31 11.46 -3.79
N GLU A 70 8.53 12.48 -3.45
CA GLU A 70 8.89 13.88 -3.67
C GLU A 70 10.21 14.22 -2.98
N SER A 71 11.04 15.01 -3.66
CA SER A 71 12.31 15.46 -3.11
C SER A 71 12.15 16.49 -2.00
N SER A 72 11.13 17.32 -2.11
CA SER A 72 10.78 18.35 -1.13
C SER A 72 9.92 17.78 -0.01
N GLU A 73 10.32 18.00 1.23
CA GLU A 73 9.60 17.54 2.43
C GLU A 73 8.21 18.17 2.59
N VAL A 74 8.03 19.37 2.05
CA VAL A 74 6.74 20.09 2.13
C VAL A 74 5.76 19.68 1.04
N ASP A 75 6.22 18.89 0.07
CA ASP A 75 5.37 18.40 -1.02
C ASP A 75 4.71 17.09 -0.62
N GLU A 76 3.39 17.12 -0.45
CA GLU A 76 2.61 15.96 -0.05
C GLU A 76 2.40 14.94 -1.19
N GLY A 77 2.83 15.26 -2.41
CA GLY A 77 2.70 14.41 -3.58
C GLY A 77 1.27 14.30 -4.09
N ILE A 78 0.91 13.14 -4.60
CA ILE A 78 -0.41 12.82 -5.15
C ILE A 78 -1.08 11.80 -4.22
N PRO A 79 -2.35 12.01 -3.82
CA PRO A 79 -3.02 11.06 -2.94
C PRO A 79 -3.28 9.73 -3.63
N VAL A 80 -3.53 8.70 -2.84
CA VAL A 80 -3.85 7.35 -3.31
C VAL A 80 -5.20 6.89 -2.81
N LYS A 81 -5.83 5.97 -3.55
CA LYS A 81 -7.03 5.23 -3.17
C LYS A 81 -6.70 3.78 -2.91
N PHE A 82 -7.37 3.21 -1.93
CA PHE A 82 -7.26 1.80 -1.57
C PHE A 82 -8.52 1.07 -1.97
N SER A 83 -8.37 -0.04 -2.69
CA SER A 83 -9.49 -0.86 -3.14
C SER A 83 -9.19 -2.34 -3.02
N ASN A 84 -10.21 -3.15 -3.04
CA ASN A 84 -10.08 -4.59 -3.23
C ASN A 84 -11.31 -5.09 -3.99
N TRP A 85 -11.11 -5.56 -5.19
CA TRP A 85 -12.19 -6.06 -6.02
C TRP A 85 -12.84 -7.35 -5.48
N ARG A 86 -12.15 -8.07 -4.56
CA ARG A 86 -12.65 -9.30 -3.94
C ARG A 86 -13.48 -9.07 -2.68
N LEU A 87 -13.14 -8.04 -1.90
CA LEU A 87 -13.75 -7.78 -0.60
C LEU A 87 -14.26 -6.34 -0.56
N LYS A 88 -15.57 -6.19 -0.59
CA LYS A 88 -16.22 -4.89 -0.38
C LYS A 88 -16.35 -4.65 1.13
N VAL A 89 -15.25 -4.27 1.77
CA VAL A 89 -15.27 -3.76 3.15
C VAL A 89 -15.25 -2.24 3.12
N ALA A 90 -15.94 -1.62 4.06
CA ALA A 90 -16.08 -0.17 4.09
C ALA A 90 -14.76 0.55 4.45
N PHE A 91 -13.91 -0.06 5.26
CA PHE A 91 -12.65 0.50 5.74
C PHE A 91 -11.42 -0.20 5.12
N VAL A 92 -10.24 0.37 5.27
CA VAL A 92 -8.96 -0.23 4.87
C VAL A 92 -8.43 -1.09 6.03
N PRO A 93 -8.51 -2.42 5.95
CA PRO A 93 -8.01 -3.29 7.01
C PRO A 93 -6.49 -3.46 6.95
N GLU A 94 -5.88 -3.57 8.12
CA GLU A 94 -4.47 -3.95 8.25
C GLU A 94 -4.22 -5.37 7.74
N SER A 95 -3.02 -5.61 7.22
CA SER A 95 -2.50 -6.93 6.80
C SER A 95 -3.32 -7.67 5.75
N GLN A 96 -4.26 -6.99 5.11
CA GLN A 96 -5.06 -7.54 4.00
C GLN A 96 -4.59 -7.00 2.66
N ASN A 97 -4.63 -7.86 1.63
CA ASN A 97 -4.28 -7.47 0.28
C ASN A 97 -5.19 -6.35 -0.24
N ARG A 98 -4.58 -5.27 -0.72
CA ARG A 98 -5.23 -4.11 -1.33
C ARG A 98 -4.60 -3.77 -2.66
N ASN A 99 -5.42 -3.24 -3.55
CA ASN A 99 -4.95 -2.52 -4.72
C ASN A 99 -4.82 -1.05 -4.33
N ILE A 100 -3.73 -0.44 -4.77
CA ILE A 100 -3.43 0.96 -4.54
C ILE A 100 -3.46 1.65 -5.89
N GLU A 101 -4.16 2.76 -6.01
CA GLU A 101 -4.24 3.57 -7.21
C GLU A 101 -3.83 5.00 -6.86
N THR A 102 -2.90 5.58 -7.61
CA THR A 102 -2.60 7.01 -7.48
C THR A 102 -3.77 7.81 -8.04
N ASP A 103 -4.38 8.66 -7.21
CA ASP A 103 -5.61 9.39 -7.52
C ASP A 103 -5.29 10.66 -8.33
N VAL A 104 -5.14 10.47 -9.63
CA VAL A 104 -4.88 11.54 -10.60
C VAL A 104 -5.93 11.50 -11.70
N GLY A 105 -6.44 12.67 -12.11
CA GLY A 105 -7.53 12.77 -13.07
C GLY A 105 -7.15 12.26 -14.47
N ALA A 106 -5.97 12.61 -14.96
CA ALA A 106 -5.44 12.16 -16.25
C ALA A 106 -3.91 12.21 -16.22
N THR A 107 -3.29 11.32 -16.99
CA THR A 107 -1.83 11.31 -17.19
C THR A 107 -1.51 11.35 -18.69
N ILE A 108 -0.35 11.90 -19.05
CA ILE A 108 0.14 11.89 -20.45
C ILE A 108 0.42 10.48 -20.94
N CYS A 109 0.61 9.51 -20.04
CA CYS A 109 0.87 8.11 -20.39
C CYS A 109 -0.39 7.33 -20.81
N ILE A 110 -1.58 7.93 -20.71
CA ILE A 110 -2.87 7.32 -21.07
C ILE A 110 -3.02 5.90 -20.48
N GLN A 111 -2.61 5.72 -19.23
CA GLN A 111 -2.65 4.45 -18.52
C GLN A 111 -3.25 4.63 -17.12
N SER A 112 -3.82 3.57 -16.60
CA SER A 112 -4.23 3.52 -15.19
C SER A 112 -3.02 3.62 -14.29
N THR A 113 -3.24 4.10 -13.07
CA THR A 113 -2.19 4.41 -12.09
C THR A 113 -2.22 3.45 -10.89
N TYR A 114 -2.67 2.20 -11.14
CA TYR A 114 -2.59 1.16 -10.12
C TYR A 114 -1.15 0.76 -9.87
N TRP A 115 -0.80 0.63 -8.59
CA TRP A 115 0.53 0.18 -8.22
C TRP A 115 0.71 -1.29 -8.54
N ARG A 116 1.85 -1.62 -9.10
CA ARG A 116 2.27 -3.01 -9.34
C ARG A 116 3.78 -3.15 -9.18
N VAL A 117 4.23 -4.32 -8.82
CA VAL A 117 5.66 -4.65 -8.91
C VAL A 117 5.99 -4.88 -10.38
N GLY A 118 6.93 -4.09 -10.90
CA GLY A 118 7.41 -4.18 -12.29
C GLY A 118 8.30 -5.42 -12.51
N GLU A 119 8.85 -5.51 -13.72
CA GLU A 119 9.84 -6.53 -14.04
C GLU A 119 11.18 -6.21 -13.33
N PHE A 120 12.01 -7.25 -13.19
CA PHE A 120 13.32 -7.08 -12.57
C PHE A 120 14.23 -6.19 -13.44
N ASP A 121 14.69 -5.11 -12.86
CA ASP A 121 15.68 -4.24 -13.49
C ASP A 121 17.07 -4.84 -13.28
N HIS A 122 17.65 -5.40 -14.35
CA HIS A 122 18.93 -6.09 -14.29
C HIS A 122 20.11 -5.15 -14.09
N GLU A 123 19.99 -3.89 -14.52
CA GLU A 123 21.03 -2.87 -14.37
C GLU A 123 21.12 -2.44 -12.91
N ARG A 124 19.98 -2.17 -12.27
CA ARG A 124 19.89 -1.71 -10.88
C ARG A 124 19.72 -2.84 -9.87
N LYS A 125 19.54 -4.08 -10.38
CA LYS A 125 19.30 -5.30 -9.59
C LYS A 125 18.12 -5.12 -8.61
N GLN A 126 17.02 -4.57 -9.10
CA GLN A 126 15.91 -4.15 -8.28
C GLN A 126 14.55 -4.41 -8.92
N TYR A 127 13.52 -4.62 -8.09
CA TYR A 127 12.11 -4.58 -8.49
C TYR A 127 11.51 -3.26 -8.05
N PHE A 128 11.06 -2.46 -9.00
CA PHE A 128 10.40 -1.18 -8.72
C PHE A 128 8.89 -1.32 -8.64
N VAL A 129 8.25 -0.43 -7.85
CA VAL A 129 6.81 -0.25 -7.87
C VAL A 129 6.48 0.77 -8.95
N VAL A 130 5.67 0.35 -9.92
CA VAL A 130 5.33 1.13 -11.11
C VAL A 130 3.83 1.31 -11.23
N ALA A 131 3.38 2.33 -11.96
CA ALA A 131 2.00 2.47 -12.37
C ALA A 131 1.68 1.47 -13.49
N GLY A 132 0.49 0.90 -13.45
CA GLY A 132 0.05 -0.09 -14.43
C GLY A 132 -1.47 -0.20 -14.51
N PRO A 133 -1.95 -1.17 -15.29
CA PRO A 133 -3.37 -1.36 -15.52
C PRO A 133 -4.10 -1.75 -14.25
N LYS A 134 -5.40 -1.47 -14.24
CA LYS A 134 -6.29 -1.96 -13.19
C LYS A 134 -6.21 -3.48 -13.13
N PRO A 135 -5.96 -4.08 -11.95
CA PRO A 135 -5.92 -5.52 -11.83
C PRO A 135 -7.32 -6.12 -12.03
N GLU A 136 -7.42 -7.04 -12.98
CA GLU A 136 -8.66 -7.73 -13.32
C GLU A 136 -8.49 -9.24 -13.16
N GLY A 137 -9.43 -9.89 -12.47
CA GLY A 137 -9.44 -11.34 -12.33
C GLY A 137 -8.35 -11.94 -11.43
N PHE A 138 -8.01 -13.22 -11.65
CA PHE A 138 -7.11 -14.02 -10.82
C PHE A 138 -5.76 -14.32 -11.50
N GLY A 139 -5.47 -13.68 -12.62
CA GLY A 139 -4.22 -13.92 -13.36
C GLY A 139 -2.97 -13.52 -12.58
N GLN A 140 -1.83 -14.10 -12.95
CA GLN A 140 -0.54 -13.81 -12.32
C GLN A 140 -0.17 -12.33 -12.36
N ASP A 141 -0.55 -11.63 -13.43
CA ASP A 141 -0.34 -10.18 -13.55
C ASP A 141 -1.10 -9.37 -12.49
N SER A 142 -2.32 -9.80 -12.15
CA SER A 142 -3.09 -9.15 -11.08
C SER A 142 -2.44 -9.33 -9.72
N LEU A 143 -1.71 -10.44 -9.49
CA LEU A 143 -1.01 -10.70 -8.23
C LEU A 143 0.13 -9.70 -7.99
N LYS A 144 0.70 -9.13 -9.05
CA LYS A 144 1.74 -8.08 -8.94
C LYS A 144 1.21 -6.76 -8.37
N SER A 145 -0.12 -6.59 -8.28
CA SER A 145 -0.78 -5.35 -7.84
C SER A 145 -1.41 -5.44 -6.45
N PHE A 146 -1.07 -6.45 -5.66
CA PHE A 146 -1.58 -6.61 -4.30
C PHE A 146 -0.53 -6.28 -3.27
N PHE A 147 -0.83 -5.28 -2.46
CA PHE A 147 -0.01 -4.85 -1.34
C PHE A 147 -0.79 -4.98 -0.05
N LYS A 148 -0.08 -5.19 1.05
CA LYS A 148 -0.62 -5.10 2.40
C LYS A 148 -0.14 -3.83 3.06
N ILE A 149 -0.94 -3.29 3.96
CA ILE A 149 -0.52 -2.23 4.87
C ILE A 149 -0.35 -2.90 6.24
N GLU A 150 0.85 -2.90 6.74
CA GLU A 150 1.17 -3.49 8.04
C GLU A 150 1.61 -2.40 9.02
N LYS A 151 1.12 -2.48 10.25
CA LYS A 151 1.53 -1.57 11.30
C LYS A 151 2.99 -1.80 11.65
N SER A 152 3.75 -0.73 11.81
CA SER A 152 5.19 -0.76 12.11
C SER A 152 5.53 0.29 13.17
N GLY A 153 5.21 -0.01 14.42
CA GLY A 153 5.29 0.94 15.53
C GLY A 153 3.93 1.52 15.92
N GLU A 154 3.93 2.60 16.68
CA GLU A 154 2.71 3.16 17.27
C GLU A 154 1.90 3.93 16.22
N ASP A 155 2.54 4.81 15.44
CA ASP A 155 1.91 5.69 14.46
C ASP A 155 2.48 5.52 13.04
N ALA A 156 3.06 4.37 12.75
CA ALA A 156 3.71 4.10 11.49
C ALA A 156 3.15 2.86 10.81
N TYR A 157 3.12 2.91 9.49
CA TYR A 157 2.78 1.78 8.63
C TYR A 157 3.88 1.51 7.62
N LYS A 158 3.85 0.33 7.02
CA LYS A 158 4.67 -0.05 5.88
C LYS A 158 3.83 -0.77 4.83
N PHE A 159 4.24 -0.68 3.59
CA PHE A 159 3.69 -1.50 2.52
C PHE A 159 4.49 -2.80 2.39
N VAL A 160 3.79 -3.91 2.22
CA VAL A 160 4.37 -5.23 2.05
C VAL A 160 3.80 -5.87 0.80
N PHE A 161 4.67 -6.37 -0.07
CA PHE A 161 4.30 -7.14 -1.24
C PHE A 161 4.48 -8.63 -0.95
N CYS A 162 3.39 -9.41 -1.04
CA CYS A 162 3.41 -10.86 -0.81
C CYS A 162 2.81 -11.57 -2.02
N PRO A 163 3.59 -11.92 -3.04
CA PRO A 163 3.08 -12.68 -4.17
C PRO A 163 2.67 -14.07 -3.71
N ARG A 164 1.44 -14.46 -3.98
CA ARG A 164 1.02 -15.86 -3.82
C ARG A 164 1.43 -16.62 -5.08
N THR A 165 2.52 -17.36 -5.00
CA THR A 165 2.85 -18.38 -6.00
C THR A 165 2.21 -19.69 -5.55
N CYS A 166 1.46 -20.35 -6.45
CA CYS A 166 0.84 -21.64 -6.16
C CYS A 166 1.86 -22.78 -5.94
N ASP A 167 3.12 -22.55 -6.30
CA ASP A 167 4.14 -23.60 -6.39
C ASP A 167 5.12 -23.67 -5.19
N SER A 168 5.09 -22.73 -4.28
CA SER A 168 5.94 -22.77 -3.09
C SER A 168 5.12 -22.47 -1.84
N GLY A 169 5.08 -23.41 -0.93
CA GLY A 169 4.25 -23.37 0.29
C GLY A 169 4.54 -22.23 1.27
N ASN A 170 5.38 -21.27 0.91
CA ASN A 170 5.67 -20.09 1.71
C ASN A 170 5.94 -18.87 0.80
N PRO A 171 4.97 -17.96 0.59
CA PRO A 171 5.20 -16.76 -0.21
C PRO A 171 6.25 -15.89 0.49
N LYS A 172 7.36 -15.64 -0.19
CA LYS A 172 8.37 -14.71 0.29
C LYS A 172 7.85 -13.28 0.15
N CYS A 173 7.38 -12.71 1.26
CA CYS A 173 7.00 -11.31 1.31
C CYS A 173 8.25 -10.42 1.31
N SER A 174 8.12 -9.23 0.76
CA SER A 174 9.14 -8.19 0.77
C SER A 174 8.52 -6.87 1.20
N ASP A 175 9.22 -6.11 2.00
CA ASP A 175 8.82 -4.74 2.31
C ASP A 175 9.00 -3.85 1.07
N VAL A 176 8.26 -2.75 1.02
CA VAL A 176 8.46 -1.69 0.05
C VAL A 176 9.29 -0.59 0.71
N GLY A 177 10.41 -0.26 0.11
CA GLY A 177 11.35 0.75 0.58
C GLY A 177 11.66 1.79 -0.49
N ILE A 178 12.64 2.65 -0.22
CA ILE A 178 13.12 3.68 -1.13
C ILE A 178 14.46 3.25 -1.72
N PHE A 179 14.53 3.22 -3.04
CA PHE A 179 15.76 3.14 -3.83
C PHE A 179 16.06 4.52 -4.42
N ILE A 180 17.27 5.01 -4.25
CA ILE A 180 17.71 6.29 -4.82
C ILE A 180 18.53 5.96 -6.08
N ASP A 181 18.03 6.40 -7.24
CA ASP A 181 18.70 6.17 -8.52
C ASP A 181 19.88 7.14 -8.75
N GLU A 182 20.55 7.00 -9.89
CA GLU A 182 21.74 7.75 -10.27
C GLU A 182 21.45 9.26 -10.45
N LEU A 183 20.20 9.62 -10.67
CA LEU A 183 19.72 11.00 -10.79
C LEU A 183 19.21 11.58 -9.47
N GLY A 184 19.30 10.80 -8.39
CA GLY A 184 18.80 11.18 -7.07
C GLY A 184 17.29 11.01 -6.91
N VAL A 185 16.58 10.40 -7.88
CA VAL A 185 15.14 10.14 -7.78
C VAL A 185 14.89 9.01 -6.79
N ARG A 186 13.96 9.24 -5.89
CA ARG A 186 13.64 8.35 -4.77
C ARG A 186 12.46 7.43 -5.15
N ARG A 187 12.77 6.25 -5.71
CA ARG A 187 11.79 5.32 -6.26
C ARG A 187 11.33 4.30 -5.23
N LEU A 188 10.04 3.97 -5.21
CA LEU A 188 9.56 2.82 -4.45
C LEU A 188 10.08 1.52 -5.09
N ALA A 189 10.61 0.64 -4.25
CA ALA A 189 11.18 -0.63 -4.68
C ALA A 189 11.02 -1.69 -3.60
N LEU A 190 11.08 -2.97 -3.97
CA LEU A 190 11.14 -4.04 -2.98
C LEU A 190 12.46 -3.95 -2.21
N SER A 191 12.42 -4.08 -0.89
CA SER A 191 13.56 -3.82 -0.01
C SER A 191 13.44 -4.63 1.28
N ASP A 192 14.56 -4.82 1.96
CA ASP A 192 14.64 -5.28 3.35
C ASP A 192 14.53 -4.13 4.37
N LYS A 193 14.54 -2.88 3.87
CA LYS A 193 14.38 -1.65 4.67
C LYS A 193 13.07 -0.96 4.29
N PRO A 194 12.01 -1.08 5.11
CA PRO A 194 10.72 -0.50 4.78
C PRO A 194 10.74 1.03 4.75
N PHE A 195 10.00 1.60 3.83
CA PHE A 195 9.62 3.00 3.85
C PHE A 195 8.45 3.16 4.83
N LEU A 196 8.73 3.76 5.99
CA LEU A 196 7.73 3.98 7.02
C LEU A 196 6.88 5.19 6.67
N VAL A 197 5.57 5.00 6.69
CA VAL A 197 4.58 5.98 6.24
C VAL A 197 3.48 6.21 7.25
N MET A 198 2.85 7.37 7.14
CA MET A 198 1.59 7.74 7.76
C MET A 198 0.63 8.21 6.66
N PHE A 199 -0.65 8.23 6.94
CA PHE A 199 -1.69 8.62 6.00
C PHE A 199 -2.37 9.92 6.43
N LYS A 200 -2.52 10.85 5.49
CA LYS A 200 -3.27 12.10 5.68
C LYS A 200 -4.43 12.13 4.70
N LYS A 201 -5.64 12.32 5.19
CA LYS A 201 -6.83 12.42 4.33
C LYS A 201 -6.71 13.61 3.39
N ALA A 202 -6.94 13.38 2.09
CA ALA A 202 -6.94 14.44 1.08
C ALA A 202 -8.28 15.18 1.07
N ASN A 203 -8.24 16.50 0.90
CA ASN A 203 -9.44 17.29 0.71
C ASN A 203 -9.95 17.15 -0.73
N VAL A 204 -11.26 17.04 -0.90
CA VAL A 204 -11.91 16.82 -2.22
C VAL A 204 -11.54 17.89 -3.24
N THR A 205 -11.33 19.13 -2.81
CA THR A 205 -10.92 20.26 -3.67
C THR A 205 -9.49 20.14 -4.21
N GLU A 206 -8.60 19.47 -3.51
CA GLU A 206 -7.19 19.32 -3.90
C GLU A 206 -6.98 18.22 -4.95
N VAL A 207 -7.79 17.17 -4.90
CA VAL A 207 -7.71 16.03 -5.84
C VAL A 207 -8.06 16.46 -7.26
N SER A 208 -9.02 17.38 -7.44
CA SER A 208 -9.46 17.85 -8.76
C SER A 208 -8.43 18.76 -9.47
N SER A 209 -7.45 19.30 -8.78
CA SER A 209 -6.49 20.27 -9.33
C SER A 209 -5.17 19.66 -9.81
N LYS A 210 -4.86 18.41 -9.44
CA LYS A 210 -3.62 17.75 -9.85
C LYS A 210 -3.82 16.95 -11.14
N THR A 211 -3.66 17.65 -12.28
CA THR A 211 -3.54 17.04 -13.61
C THR A 211 -2.05 16.98 -13.96
N MET A 212 -1.54 15.84 -14.33
CA MET A 212 -0.17 15.66 -14.82
C MET A 212 -0.13 15.58 -16.34
#